data_5a113a0784f3993288f1028818cbb11c
#
_entry.id   5a113a0784f3993288f1028818cbb11c
#
_cell.length_a   1.000
_cell.length_b   1.000
_cell.length_c   1.000
_cell.angle_alpha   90.00
_cell.angle_beta   90.00
_cell.angle_gamma   90.00
#
_symmetry.space_group_name_H-M   'P 1'
#
loop_
_entity.id
_entity.type
_entity.pdbx_description
1 polymer ?
#
loop_
_entity_poly.entity_id
_entity_poly.type
_entity_poly.pdbx_seq_one_letter_code
_entity_poly.pdbx_strand_id
1 'polypeptide(L)'
;MPNIQSAAKRLRQSARRQVFNRMRKSRVKTSEDNLNFILGKKEDAAAVSEFVQKYFPVDTKAAKEAGKDIDGAGAVALALSKCFAELDKAAKVGVIHKNKADRKKSRLVARTLA
;
A
#
# COMPACT_ATOMS: atom_id res chain seq x y z
N MET A 1 -25.46 -4.72 -27.66
CA MET A 1 -25.09 -6.13 -27.63
C MET A 1 -23.97 -6.42 -28.64
N PRO A 2 -22.88 -7.06 -28.24
CA PRO A 2 -21.84 -7.38 -29.21
C PRO A 2 -22.35 -8.41 -30.23
N ASN A 3 -22.20 -8.09 -31.51
CA ASN A 3 -22.67 -8.95 -32.60
C ASN A 3 -21.68 -10.06 -32.95
N ILE A 4 -20.44 -10.01 -32.41
CA ILE A 4 -19.40 -10.97 -32.70
C ILE A 4 -18.72 -11.43 -31.40
N GLN A 5 -18.16 -12.63 -31.42
CA GLN A 5 -17.49 -13.23 -30.24
C GLN A 5 -16.30 -12.39 -29.75
N SER A 6 -15.57 -11.75 -30.66
CA SER A 6 -14.44 -10.88 -30.29
C SER A 6 -14.88 -9.67 -29.48
N ALA A 7 -16.03 -9.07 -29.80
CA ALA A 7 -16.59 -7.97 -29.02
C ALA A 7 -17.03 -8.43 -27.63
N ALA A 8 -17.65 -9.60 -27.54
CA ALA A 8 -18.02 -10.20 -26.25
C ALA A 8 -16.80 -10.48 -25.38
N LYS A 9 -15.73 -10.99 -25.99
CA LYS A 9 -14.45 -11.24 -25.29
C LYS A 9 -13.84 -9.94 -24.76
N ARG A 10 -13.84 -8.87 -25.56
CA ARG A 10 -13.33 -7.55 -25.13
C ARG A 10 -14.12 -7.01 -23.96
N LEU A 11 -15.43 -7.19 -23.96
CA LEU A 11 -16.29 -6.74 -22.87
C LEU A 11 -15.95 -7.45 -21.56
N ARG A 12 -15.78 -8.79 -21.62
CA ARG A 12 -15.38 -9.56 -20.43
C ARG A 12 -14.00 -9.14 -19.91
N GLN A 13 -13.05 -8.93 -20.82
CA GLN A 13 -11.70 -8.47 -20.45
C GLN A 13 -11.73 -7.09 -19.80
N SER A 14 -12.52 -6.16 -20.35
CA SER A 14 -12.71 -4.83 -19.77
C SER A 14 -13.25 -4.90 -18.35
N ALA A 15 -14.26 -5.74 -18.11
CA ALA A 15 -14.84 -5.92 -16.78
C ALA A 15 -13.80 -6.44 -15.78
N ARG A 16 -13.01 -7.43 -16.17
CA ARG A 16 -11.94 -7.98 -15.33
C ARG A 16 -10.88 -6.93 -15.01
N ARG A 17 -10.44 -6.16 -16.02
CA ARG A 17 -9.45 -5.09 -15.83
C ARG A 17 -9.97 -4.02 -14.87
N GLN A 18 -11.25 -3.67 -14.99
CA GLN A 18 -11.88 -2.67 -14.15
C GLN A 18 -11.86 -3.09 -12.67
N VAL A 19 -12.22 -4.34 -12.38
CA VAL A 19 -12.16 -4.90 -11.03
C VAL A 19 -10.71 -4.93 -10.51
N PHE A 20 -9.78 -5.39 -11.33
CA PHE A 20 -8.37 -5.47 -10.98
C PHE A 20 -7.77 -4.09 -10.68
N ASN A 21 -8.07 -3.10 -11.53
CA ASN A 21 -7.60 -1.73 -11.35
C ASN A 21 -8.15 -1.11 -10.06
N ARG A 22 -9.44 -1.34 -9.78
CA ARG A 22 -10.08 -0.88 -8.54
C ARG A 22 -9.39 -1.48 -7.32
N MET A 23 -9.07 -2.77 -7.37
CA MET A 23 -8.38 -3.46 -6.29
C MET A 23 -6.99 -2.86 -6.04
N ARG A 24 -6.24 -2.57 -7.12
CA ARG A 24 -4.91 -1.96 -7.00
C ARG A 24 -4.97 -0.57 -6.38
N LYS A 25 -5.92 0.26 -6.81
CA LYS A 25 -6.13 1.59 -6.24
C LYS A 25 -6.49 1.51 -4.76
N SER A 26 -7.34 0.55 -4.38
CA SER A 26 -7.72 0.34 -2.98
C SER A 26 -6.53 -0.05 -2.12
N ARG A 27 -5.64 -0.88 -2.64
CA ARG A 27 -4.41 -1.28 -1.91
C ARG A 27 -3.50 -0.09 -1.66
N VAL A 28 -3.32 0.78 -2.66
CA VAL A 28 -2.53 2.01 -2.52
C VAL A 28 -3.13 2.89 -1.42
N LYS A 29 -4.43 3.11 -1.47
CA LYS A 29 -5.13 3.94 -0.48
C LYS A 29 -5.02 3.34 0.93
N THR A 30 -5.20 2.04 1.07
CA THR A 30 -5.09 1.35 2.36
C THR A 30 -3.68 1.52 2.93
N SER A 31 -2.64 1.38 2.10
CA SER A 31 -1.24 1.57 2.52
C SER A 31 -1.00 3.00 3.01
N GLU A 32 -1.52 3.99 2.28
CA GLU A 32 -1.41 5.41 2.68
C GLU A 32 -2.14 5.67 4.01
N ASP A 33 -3.34 5.11 4.18
CA ASP A 33 -4.12 5.26 5.42
C ASP A 33 -3.39 4.62 6.61
N ASN A 34 -2.77 3.46 6.41
CA ASN A 34 -1.99 2.80 7.45
C ASN A 34 -0.79 3.66 7.86
N LEU A 35 -0.08 4.23 6.90
CA LEU A 35 1.04 5.13 7.17
C LEU A 35 0.58 6.37 7.94
N ASN A 36 -0.51 6.98 7.53
CA ASN A 36 -1.07 8.15 8.20
C ASN A 36 -1.48 7.86 9.63
N PHE A 37 -2.08 6.69 9.87
CA PHE A 37 -2.43 6.25 11.22
C PHE A 37 -1.19 6.14 12.11
N ILE A 38 -0.15 5.48 11.62
CA ILE A 38 1.10 5.30 12.37
C ILE A 38 1.76 6.65 12.65
N LEU A 39 1.79 7.56 11.67
CA LEU A 39 2.35 8.90 11.86
C LEU A 39 1.60 9.69 12.94
N GLY A 40 0.28 9.51 13.03
CA GLY A 40 -0.53 10.15 14.05
C GLY A 40 -0.36 9.56 15.44
N LYS A 41 0.11 8.32 15.55
CA LYS A 41 0.24 7.55 16.80
C LYS A 41 1.66 7.15 17.15
N LYS A 42 2.65 7.68 16.45
CA LYS A 42 4.05 7.23 16.61
C LYS A 42 4.61 7.40 18.02
N GLU A 43 4.05 8.33 18.80
CA GLU A 43 4.45 8.57 20.19
C GLU A 43 3.80 7.59 21.18
N ASP A 44 2.73 6.91 20.78
CA ASP A 44 2.05 5.91 21.60
C ASP A 44 2.54 4.51 21.21
N ALA A 45 3.53 4.02 21.94
CA ALA A 45 4.15 2.72 21.67
C ALA A 45 3.15 1.56 21.71
N ALA A 46 2.17 1.61 22.63
CA ALA A 46 1.17 0.55 22.74
C ALA A 46 0.26 0.50 21.52
N ALA A 47 -0.22 1.65 21.05
CA ALA A 47 -1.07 1.75 19.87
C ALA A 47 -0.33 1.30 18.60
N VAL A 48 0.93 1.70 18.45
CA VAL A 48 1.77 1.30 17.31
C VAL A 48 2.01 -0.21 17.33
N SER A 49 2.36 -0.77 18.48
CA SER A 49 2.60 -2.21 18.61
C SER A 49 1.36 -3.02 18.25
N GLU A 50 0.20 -2.64 18.77
CA GLU A 50 -1.06 -3.29 18.45
C GLU A 50 -1.39 -3.22 16.96
N PHE A 51 -1.23 -2.04 16.36
CA PHE A 51 -1.49 -1.83 14.95
C PHE A 51 -0.58 -2.69 14.07
N VAL A 52 0.71 -2.72 14.38
CA VAL A 52 1.70 -3.50 13.62
C VAL A 52 1.41 -4.99 13.72
N GLN A 53 1.05 -5.49 14.90
CA GLN A 53 0.67 -6.90 15.07
C GLN A 53 -0.57 -7.27 14.26
N LYS A 54 -1.53 -6.36 14.16
CA LYS A 54 -2.78 -6.59 13.44
C LYS A 54 -2.60 -6.54 11.92
N TYR A 55 -1.91 -5.53 11.41
CA TYR A 55 -1.81 -5.28 9.96
C TYR A 55 -0.51 -5.77 9.31
N PHE A 56 0.53 -6.00 10.09
CA PHE A 56 1.81 -6.50 9.60
C PHE A 56 2.27 -7.74 10.38
N PRO A 57 1.45 -8.81 10.43
CA PRO A 57 1.77 -9.98 11.28
C PRO A 57 3.04 -10.70 10.85
N VAL A 58 3.32 -10.79 9.55
CA VAL A 58 4.51 -11.47 9.03
C VAL A 58 5.77 -10.73 9.44
N ASP A 59 5.77 -9.42 9.29
CA ASP A 59 6.92 -8.57 9.64
C ASP A 59 7.16 -8.54 11.15
N THR A 60 6.08 -8.53 11.94
CA THR A 60 6.17 -8.60 13.41
C THR A 60 6.78 -9.92 13.85
N LYS A 61 6.37 -11.03 13.24
CA LYS A 61 6.91 -12.36 13.53
C LYS A 61 8.39 -12.43 13.19
N ALA A 62 8.78 -11.93 12.02
CA ALA A 62 10.18 -11.89 11.59
C ALA A 62 11.03 -11.06 12.54
N ALA A 63 10.52 -9.91 13.00
CA ALA A 63 11.22 -9.06 13.96
C ALA A 63 11.42 -9.75 15.29
N LYS A 64 10.38 -10.45 15.79
CA LYS A 64 10.49 -11.23 17.03
C LYS A 64 11.52 -12.35 16.94
N GLU A 65 11.55 -13.06 15.81
CA GLU A 65 12.53 -14.11 15.55
C GLU A 65 13.96 -13.56 15.52
N ALA A 66 14.12 -12.31 15.05
CA ALA A 66 15.40 -11.61 15.06
C ALA A 66 15.74 -10.99 16.42
N GLY A 67 14.86 -11.12 17.42
CA GLY A 67 15.05 -10.57 18.76
C GLY A 67 14.86 -9.05 18.84
N LYS A 68 14.14 -8.47 17.88
CA LYS A 68 13.86 -7.03 17.81
C LYS A 68 12.36 -6.76 17.87
N ASP A 69 11.99 -5.67 18.55
CA ASP A 69 10.63 -5.16 18.51
C ASP A 69 10.53 -4.03 17.49
N ILE A 70 9.38 -3.91 16.86
CA ILE A 70 9.12 -2.81 15.93
C ILE A 70 8.65 -1.61 16.75
N ASP A 71 9.50 -0.59 16.85
CA ASP A 71 9.20 0.67 17.53
C ASP A 71 8.44 1.63 16.60
N GLY A 72 8.20 2.86 17.08
CA GLY A 72 7.49 3.88 16.30
C GLY A 72 8.21 4.23 15.00
N ALA A 73 9.54 4.43 15.06
CA ALA A 73 10.34 4.73 13.87
C ALA A 73 10.39 3.53 12.91
N GLY A 74 10.53 2.33 13.43
CA GLY A 74 10.50 1.10 12.64
C GLY A 74 9.16 0.87 11.97
N ALA A 75 8.07 1.15 12.67
CA ALA A 75 6.72 1.04 12.11
C ALA A 75 6.49 2.04 10.97
N VAL A 76 6.96 3.28 11.11
CA VAL A 76 6.88 4.30 10.05
C VAL A 76 7.67 3.85 8.84
N ALA A 77 8.90 3.37 9.02
CA ALA A 77 9.74 2.87 7.92
C ALA A 77 9.07 1.69 7.21
N LEU A 78 8.50 0.76 7.96
CA LEU A 78 7.80 -0.41 7.41
C LEU A 78 6.56 0.02 6.60
N ALA A 79 5.73 0.90 7.15
CA ALA A 79 4.54 1.39 6.47
C ALA A 79 4.90 2.16 5.19
N LEU A 80 5.95 2.97 5.23
CA LEU A 80 6.45 3.71 4.07
C LEU A 80 6.93 2.75 2.97
N SER A 81 7.66 1.70 3.34
CA SER A 81 8.08 0.65 2.40
C SER A 81 6.90 -0.05 1.75
N LYS A 82 5.85 -0.34 2.52
CA LYS A 82 4.62 -0.96 1.99
C LYS A 82 3.91 -0.01 1.01
N CYS A 83 3.83 1.28 1.32
CA CYS A 83 3.27 2.29 0.42
C CYS A 83 4.04 2.36 -0.90
N PHE A 84 5.36 2.39 -0.83
CA PHE A 84 6.22 2.41 -2.02
C PHE A 84 6.01 1.17 -2.87
N ALA A 85 5.96 0.00 -2.25
CA ALA A 85 5.73 -1.26 -2.95
C ALA A 85 4.39 -1.25 -3.70
N GLU A 86 3.31 -0.79 -3.06
CA GLU A 86 2.00 -0.74 -3.69
C GLU A 86 1.93 0.31 -4.81
N LEU A 87 2.57 1.47 -4.63
CA LEU A 87 2.67 2.49 -5.68
C LEU A 87 3.45 1.98 -6.90
N ASP A 88 4.56 1.29 -6.67
CA ASP A 88 5.36 0.72 -7.76
C ASP A 88 4.61 -0.37 -8.51
N LYS A 89 3.91 -1.24 -7.81
CA LYS A 89 3.08 -2.28 -8.44
C LYS A 89 1.96 -1.68 -9.27
N ALA A 90 1.28 -0.65 -8.75
CA ALA A 90 0.21 0.04 -9.46
C ALA A 90 0.74 0.74 -10.73
N ALA A 91 1.91 1.36 -10.66
CA ALA A 91 2.57 1.99 -11.81
C ALA A 91 3.00 0.94 -12.84
N LYS A 92 3.55 -0.20 -12.38
CA LYS A 92 4.01 -1.28 -13.26
C LYS A 92 2.87 -1.87 -14.10
N VAL A 93 1.70 -2.05 -13.50
CA VAL A 93 0.53 -2.59 -14.22
C VAL A 93 -0.27 -1.51 -14.96
N GLY A 94 0.15 -0.25 -14.87
CA GLY A 94 -0.46 0.85 -15.61
C GLY A 94 -1.75 1.42 -15.00
N VAL A 95 -2.07 1.08 -13.75
CA VAL A 95 -3.25 1.63 -13.06
C VAL A 95 -3.06 3.11 -12.77
N ILE A 96 -1.84 3.50 -12.43
CA ILE A 96 -1.44 4.90 -12.28
C ILE A 96 -0.20 5.15 -13.12
N HIS A 97 0.00 6.41 -13.52
CA HIS A 97 1.20 6.78 -14.27
C HIS A 97 2.42 6.83 -13.33
N LYS A 98 3.60 6.48 -13.86
CA LYS A 98 4.86 6.51 -13.10
C LYS A 98 5.11 7.87 -12.44
N ASN A 99 4.82 8.97 -13.15
CA ASN A 99 5.01 10.32 -12.62
C ASN A 99 4.12 10.57 -11.38
N LYS A 100 2.90 10.05 -11.39
CA LYS A 100 2.00 10.15 -10.24
C LYS A 100 2.54 9.36 -9.05
N ALA A 101 3.05 8.16 -9.29
CA ALA A 101 3.67 7.33 -8.26
C ALA A 101 4.88 8.02 -7.64
N ASP A 102 5.77 8.57 -8.45
CA ASP A 102 6.96 9.28 -7.98
C ASP A 102 6.61 10.52 -7.17
N ARG A 103 5.59 11.26 -7.60
CA ARG A 103 5.09 12.43 -6.87
C ARG A 103 4.53 12.06 -5.49
N LYS A 104 3.74 10.99 -5.42
CA LYS A 104 3.19 10.49 -4.16
C LYS A 104 4.30 10.01 -3.23
N LYS A 105 5.29 9.29 -3.75
CA LYS A 105 6.44 8.87 -2.94
C LYS A 105 7.16 10.05 -2.30
N SER A 106 7.44 11.10 -3.08
CA SER A 106 8.09 12.30 -2.58
C SER A 106 7.27 12.98 -1.48
N ARG A 107 5.95 13.08 -1.66
CA ARG A 107 5.06 13.67 -0.67
C ARG A 107 5.00 12.85 0.62
N LEU A 108 4.98 11.52 0.50
CA LEU A 108 4.96 10.63 1.66
C LEU A 108 6.26 10.74 2.47
N VAL A 109 7.41 10.79 1.79
CA VAL A 109 8.71 11.00 2.47
C VAL A 109 8.71 12.35 3.19
N ALA A 110 8.28 13.41 2.55
CA ALA A 110 8.20 14.74 3.17
C ALA A 110 7.32 14.71 4.41
N ARG A 111 6.19 14.00 4.36
CA ARG A 111 5.29 13.84 5.50
C ARG A 111 5.93 13.10 6.67
N THR A 112 6.72 12.07 6.39
CA THR A 112 7.42 11.31 7.44
C THR A 112 8.55 12.09 8.08
N LEU A 113 9.16 13.01 7.35
CA LEU A 113 10.25 13.85 7.85
C LEU A 113 9.75 15.10 8.60
N ALA A 114 8.49 15.45 8.44
CA ALA A 114 7.89 16.62 9.08
C ALA A 114 7.67 16.47 10.59
#